data_d50ca26d7357414b733331f3bf20cf19
#
_entry.id   d50ca26d7357414b733331f3bf20cf19
#
_cell.length_a   1.000
_cell.length_b   1.000
_cell.length_c   1.000
_cell.angle_alpha   90.00
_cell.angle_beta   90.00
_cell.angle_gamma   90.00
#
_symmetry.space_group_name_H-M   'P 1'
#
loop_
_entity.id
_entity.type
_entity.pdbx_description
1 polymer ?
#
loop_
_entity_poly.entity_id
_entity_poly.type
_entity_poly.pdbx_seq_one_letter_code
_entity_poly.pdbx_strand_id
1 'polypeptide(L)'
;MNNRRMRKLLEELNKELHSASGFDPETRELLRQLNEDLDEIAGDVGDTALDRAKELESRFAAKHPVAERIARELVDAIGKMGI
;
A
#
# COMPACT_ATOMS: atom_id res chain seq x y z
N MET A 1 -11.31 3.25 -13.42
CA MET A 1 -11.39 2.11 -13.16
C MET A 1 -10.62 1.60 -11.99
N ASN A 2 -9.48 0.97 -12.19
CA ASN A 2 -8.74 0.37 -11.09
C ASN A 2 -8.24 1.39 -10.08
N ASN A 3 -8.14 2.65 -10.47
CA ASN A 3 -7.70 3.70 -9.58
C ASN A 3 -8.57 3.85 -8.34
N ARG A 4 -9.88 3.66 -8.52
CA ARG A 4 -10.81 3.83 -7.40
C ARG A 4 -10.59 2.76 -6.35
N ARG A 5 -10.40 1.51 -6.77
CA ARG A 5 -10.15 0.42 -5.84
C ARG A 5 -8.81 0.62 -5.13
N MET A 6 -7.80 1.03 -5.88
CA MET A 6 -6.48 1.26 -5.33
C MET A 6 -6.52 2.38 -4.27
N ARG A 7 -7.21 3.47 -4.57
CA ARG A 7 -7.30 4.57 -3.62
C ARG A 7 -8.05 4.16 -2.36
N LYS A 8 -9.10 3.37 -2.52
CA LYS A 8 -9.86 2.90 -1.38
C LYS A 8 -9.01 2.01 -0.48
N LEU A 9 -8.26 1.10 -1.09
CA LEU A 9 -7.37 0.22 -0.33
C LEU A 9 -6.30 1.03 0.39
N LEU A 10 -5.77 2.05 -0.27
CA LEU A 10 -4.77 2.91 0.33
C LEU A 10 -5.33 3.67 1.52
N GLU A 11 -6.56 4.16 1.41
CA GLU A 11 -7.22 4.82 2.51
C GLU A 11 -7.42 3.88 3.68
N GLU A 12 -7.84 2.66 3.40
CA GLU A 12 -8.04 1.67 4.46
C GLU A 12 -6.73 1.37 5.17
N LEU A 13 -5.65 1.26 4.41
CA LEU A 13 -4.35 0.99 5.01
C LEU A 13 -3.90 2.16 5.87
N ASN A 14 -4.11 3.39 5.39
CA ASN A 14 -3.80 4.58 6.18
C ASN A 14 -4.57 4.59 7.49
N LYS A 15 -5.85 4.27 7.44
CA LYS A 15 -6.67 4.22 8.64
C LYS A 15 -6.18 3.17 9.61
N GLU A 16 -5.80 2.02 9.09
CA GLU A 16 -5.32 0.94 9.94
C GLU A 16 -4.05 1.36 10.66
N LEU A 17 -3.15 2.01 9.96
CA LEU A 17 -1.91 2.46 10.57
C LEU A 17 -2.12 3.58 11.59
N HIS A 18 -3.17 4.39 11.40
CA HIS A 18 -3.46 5.45 12.36
C HIS A 18 -4.14 4.93 13.62
N SER A 19 -5.00 3.93 13.47
CA SER A 19 -5.77 3.44 14.61
C SER A 19 -5.01 2.39 15.43
N ALA A 20 -4.05 1.71 14.83
CA ALA A 20 -3.27 0.70 15.54
C ALA A 20 -1.95 1.30 16.00
N SER A 21 -1.45 0.80 17.13
CA SER A 21 -0.13 1.19 17.60
C SER A 21 0.84 0.07 17.29
N GLY A 22 2.14 0.37 17.37
CA GLY A 22 3.16 -0.65 17.17
C GLY A 22 3.77 -0.72 15.80
N PHE A 23 3.40 0.17 14.90
CA PHE A 23 4.06 0.26 13.62
C PHE A 23 5.33 1.08 13.76
N ASP A 24 6.42 0.60 13.20
CA ASP A 24 7.69 1.33 13.29
C ASP A 24 7.74 2.49 12.28
N PRO A 25 8.67 3.44 12.50
CA PRO A 25 8.75 4.60 11.61
C PRO A 25 9.07 4.23 10.16
N GLU A 26 9.82 3.16 9.95
CA GLU A 26 10.15 2.75 8.59
C GLU A 26 8.93 2.30 7.82
N THR A 27 8.03 1.59 8.49
CA THR A 27 6.80 1.15 7.85
C THR A 27 5.92 2.34 7.50
N ARG A 28 5.84 3.32 8.39
CA ARG A 28 5.08 4.53 8.11
C ARG A 28 5.67 5.31 6.94
N GLU A 29 6.99 5.35 6.87
CA GLU A 29 7.66 6.06 5.79
C GLU A 29 7.41 5.35 4.45
N LEU A 30 7.45 4.02 4.45
CA LEU A 30 7.13 3.27 3.23
C LEU A 30 5.72 3.57 2.74
N LEU A 31 4.77 3.63 3.66
CA LEU A 31 3.40 3.95 3.27
C LEU A 31 3.30 5.36 2.73
N ARG A 32 4.01 6.31 3.35
CA ARG A 32 4.01 7.68 2.87
C ARG A 32 4.56 7.76 1.45
N GLN A 33 5.66 7.06 1.20
CA GLN A 33 6.25 7.04 -0.13
C GLN A 33 5.32 6.38 -1.15
N LEU A 34 4.64 5.33 -0.74
CA LEU A 34 3.68 4.68 -1.61
C LEU A 34 2.51 5.61 -1.94
N ASN A 35 2.03 6.35 -0.94
CA ASN A 35 0.99 7.34 -1.16
C ASN A 35 1.42 8.36 -2.21
N GLU A 36 2.65 8.83 -2.11
CA GLU A 36 3.18 9.81 -3.06
C GLU A 36 3.30 9.21 -4.46
N ASP A 37 3.80 7.99 -4.52
CA ASP A 37 3.96 7.33 -5.82
C ASP A 37 2.64 7.16 -6.54
N LEU A 38 1.60 6.79 -5.79
CA LEU A 38 0.31 6.54 -6.40
C LEU A 38 -0.46 7.81 -6.67
N ASP A 39 -0.19 8.86 -5.92
CA ASP A 39 -0.89 10.12 -6.08
C ASP A 39 -0.38 10.92 -7.28
N GLU A 40 0.91 10.85 -7.53
CA GLU A 40 1.53 11.60 -8.61
C GLU A 40 1.29 11.00 -9.99
N ILE A 41 0.84 9.78 -10.02
CA ILE A 41 0.81 9.04 -11.28
C ILE A 41 -0.52 9.20 -11.97
N ALA A 42 -0.50 9.94 -13.04
CA ALA A 42 -1.66 10.08 -13.90
C ALA A 42 -1.73 8.88 -14.84
N GLY A 43 -1.80 7.69 -14.27
CA GLY A 43 -2.04 6.51 -15.06
C GLY A 43 -0.86 5.59 -15.30
N ASP A 44 0.30 5.90 -14.76
CA ASP A 44 1.48 5.05 -14.97
C ASP A 44 2.07 4.68 -13.61
N VAL A 45 1.66 3.54 -13.11
CA VAL A 45 2.15 3.04 -11.83
C VAL A 45 3.44 2.26 -12.09
N GLY A 46 4.55 2.81 -11.63
CA GLY A 46 5.84 2.21 -11.89
C GLY A 46 6.14 1.01 -11.00
N ASP A 47 7.25 0.36 -11.32
CA ASP A 47 7.70 -0.81 -10.56
C ASP A 47 7.99 -0.46 -9.10
N THR A 48 8.38 0.77 -8.85
CA THR A 48 8.70 1.20 -7.49
C THR A 48 7.50 1.10 -6.56
N ALA A 49 6.33 1.51 -7.05
CA ALA A 49 5.11 1.43 -6.24
C ALA A 49 4.78 -0.03 -5.91
N LEU A 50 4.93 -0.91 -6.88
CA LEU A 50 4.67 -2.33 -6.65
C LEU A 50 5.63 -2.91 -5.63
N ASP A 51 6.91 -2.57 -5.75
CA ASP A 51 7.92 -3.05 -4.81
C ASP A 51 7.63 -2.57 -3.40
N ARG A 52 7.22 -1.33 -3.25
CA ARG A 52 6.90 -0.78 -1.93
C ARG A 52 5.69 -1.45 -1.33
N ALA A 53 4.69 -1.73 -2.14
CA ALA A 53 3.51 -2.44 -1.65
C ALA A 53 3.86 -3.85 -1.21
N LYS A 54 4.70 -4.54 -1.96
CA LYS A 54 5.16 -5.87 -1.59
C LYS A 54 5.95 -5.85 -0.29
N GLU A 55 6.79 -4.84 -0.11
CA GLU A 55 7.56 -4.73 1.11
C GLU A 55 6.66 -4.47 2.30
N LEU A 56 5.63 -3.64 2.14
CA LEU A 56 4.66 -3.41 3.19
C LEU A 56 3.95 -4.70 3.58
N GLU A 57 3.53 -5.47 2.59
CA GLU A 57 2.89 -6.74 2.85
C GLU A 57 3.79 -7.64 3.69
N SER A 58 5.06 -7.71 3.33
CA SER A 58 6.03 -8.52 4.04
C SER A 58 6.20 -8.07 5.50
N ARG A 59 6.24 -6.77 5.71
CA ARG A 59 6.41 -6.23 7.06
C ARG A 59 5.20 -6.49 7.95
N PHE A 60 4.01 -6.53 7.36
CA PHE A 60 2.80 -6.77 8.13
C PHE A 60 2.54 -8.24 8.40
N ALA A 61 3.14 -9.13 7.65
CA ALA A 61 2.76 -10.54 7.63
C ALA A 61 2.80 -11.21 9.00
N ALA A 62 3.73 -10.80 9.85
CA ALA A 62 3.94 -11.47 11.14
C ALA A 62 3.04 -10.94 12.25
N LYS A 63 2.65 -9.66 12.20
CA LYS A 63 2.04 -9.02 13.36
C LYS A 63 0.73 -8.30 13.08
N HIS A 64 0.43 -8.03 11.83
CA HIS A 64 -0.71 -7.18 11.49
C HIS A 64 -1.53 -7.82 10.37
N PRO A 65 -2.35 -8.83 10.70
CA PRO A 65 -3.06 -9.58 9.66
C PRO A 65 -4.02 -8.73 8.82
N VAL A 66 -4.67 -7.75 9.43
CA VAL A 66 -5.59 -6.90 8.67
C VAL A 66 -4.82 -6.02 7.70
N ALA A 67 -3.74 -5.38 8.18
CA ALA A 67 -2.92 -4.54 7.31
C ALA A 67 -2.26 -5.39 6.22
N GLU A 68 -1.84 -6.59 6.56
CA GLU A 68 -1.22 -7.49 5.59
C GLU A 68 -2.19 -7.82 4.46
N ARG A 69 -3.44 -8.10 4.80
CA ARG A 69 -4.45 -8.41 3.79
C ARG A 69 -4.69 -7.21 2.88
N ILE A 70 -4.78 -6.02 3.46
CA ILE A 70 -5.01 -4.81 2.67
C ILE A 70 -3.81 -4.58 1.73
N ALA A 71 -2.60 -4.76 2.23
CA ALA A 71 -1.42 -4.57 1.41
C ALA A 71 -1.36 -5.60 0.28
N ARG A 72 -1.78 -6.83 0.54
CA ARG A 72 -1.83 -7.85 -0.49
C ARG A 72 -2.80 -7.49 -1.60
N GLU A 73 -3.97 -7.01 -1.23
CA GLU A 73 -4.94 -6.58 -2.23
C GLU A 73 -4.43 -5.37 -3.00
N LEU A 74 -3.69 -4.49 -2.33
CA LEU A 74 -3.10 -3.34 -2.99
C LEU A 74 -2.05 -3.78 -4.01
N VAL A 75 -1.22 -4.76 -3.66
CA VAL A 75 -0.25 -5.33 -4.59
C VAL A 75 -0.97 -5.86 -5.83
N ASP A 76 -2.05 -6.58 -5.62
CA ASP A 76 -2.82 -7.14 -6.73
C ASP A 76 -3.39 -6.04 -7.62
N ALA A 77 -3.95 -5.00 -7.01
CA ALA A 77 -4.52 -3.89 -7.77
C ALA A 77 -3.46 -3.15 -8.58
N ILE A 78 -2.31 -2.90 -7.97
CA ILE A 78 -1.22 -2.22 -8.66
C ILE A 78 -0.69 -3.08 -9.80
N GLY A 79 -0.53 -4.37 -9.55
CA GLY A 79 -0.03 -5.28 -10.57
C GLY A 79 -0.93 -5.34 -11.79
N LYS A 80 -2.24 -5.30 -11.57
CA LYS A 80 -3.17 -5.32 -12.68
C LYS A 80 -3.16 -4.03 -13.47
N MET A 81 -2.86 -2.92 -12.81
CA MET A 81 -2.79 -1.64 -13.49
C MET A 81 -1.50 -1.45 -14.26
N GLY A 82 -0.43 -2.03 -13.76
CA GLY A 82 0.89 -1.82 -14.31
C GLY A 82 1.17 -2.58 -15.59
N ILE A 83 0.23 -3.34 -16.05
CA ILE A 83 0.40 -4.10 -17.29
C ILE A 83 -0.40 -3.46 -18.43
#